data_bc51a7f73fa6e40bdd63f8f1bec929ba
#
_entry.id   bc51a7f73fa6e40bdd63f8f1bec929ba
#
_cell.length_a   1.000
_cell.length_b   1.000
_cell.length_c   1.000
_cell.angle_alpha   90.00
_cell.angle_beta   90.00
_cell.angle_gamma   90.00
#
_symmetry.space_group_name_H-M   'P 1'
#
loop_
_entity.id
_entity.type
_entity.pdbx_description
1 polymer ?
#
loop_
_entity_poly.entity_id
_entity_poly.type
_entity_poly.pdbx_seq_one_letter_code
_entity_poly.pdbx_strand_id
1 'polypeptide(L)'
;MLYPFKKISDIPAYNSINGTALIQNLKSGLPKETEIITNHKVNDIKKNADGFVLDNVVLAKSIIIATGAGAFKPKELPLKMSDEIQKRVHYFIKDPKDFANQKIGVFGGGDSALDLAIELANYANVKIIHRRNEFRGLELNVKKLRSLTNVEILTPYLPKDIQLINNQLDITLKGMGDVQSRHEQFDQIVVAYGFKANNRFIKNWGIELNGTNIAVDPTMKTNIDGIYAAGDVVSYPGRVPLIALGFGEAQIAITSIMRDLFPEKTLTIHSTSI
;
A
#
# COMPACT_ATOMS: atom_id res chain seq x y z
N MET A 1 -5.52 -2.77 -4.73
CA MET A 1 -5.37 -1.35 -4.32
C MET A 1 -5.83 -1.21 -2.88
N LEU A 2 -5.02 -0.60 -2.00
CA LEU A 2 -5.32 -0.52 -0.57
C LEU A 2 -6.34 0.59 -0.24
N TYR A 3 -6.27 1.71 -0.95
CA TYR A 3 -7.11 2.88 -0.74
C TYR A 3 -7.59 3.43 -2.09
N PRO A 4 -8.63 2.82 -2.70
CA PRO A 4 -9.06 3.16 -4.06
C PRO A 4 -9.59 4.61 -4.18
N PHE A 5 -10.13 5.14 -3.10
CA PHE A 5 -10.70 6.49 -3.01
C PHE A 5 -9.67 7.57 -2.66
N LYS A 6 -8.46 7.19 -2.17
CA LYS A 6 -7.43 8.15 -1.76
C LYS A 6 -7.05 9.05 -2.94
N LYS A 7 -7.05 10.37 -2.68
CA LYS A 7 -6.55 11.38 -3.61
C LYS A 7 -5.02 11.35 -3.62
N ILE A 8 -4.47 11.27 -4.82
CA ILE A 8 -3.04 11.28 -5.11
C ILE A 8 -2.75 12.61 -5.80
N SER A 9 -1.83 13.39 -5.25
CA SER A 9 -1.51 14.76 -5.73
C SER A 9 -0.03 14.93 -6.08
N ASP A 10 0.75 13.85 -5.99
CA ASP A 10 2.21 13.83 -6.20
C ASP A 10 2.62 13.13 -7.51
N ILE A 11 1.67 12.99 -8.44
CA ILE A 11 1.95 12.51 -9.80
C ILE A 11 1.93 13.72 -10.74
N PRO A 12 3.02 13.99 -11.48
CA PRO A 12 3.06 15.04 -12.49
C PRO A 12 1.89 14.91 -13.47
N ALA A 13 1.39 16.04 -13.99
CA ALA A 13 0.23 16.17 -14.85
C ALA A 13 -1.15 15.95 -14.22
N TYR A 14 -1.22 15.58 -12.95
CA TYR A 14 -2.49 15.50 -12.21
C TYR A 14 -2.50 16.46 -11.02
N ASN A 15 -3.44 17.39 -10.99
CA ASN A 15 -3.68 18.19 -9.77
C ASN A 15 -4.15 17.29 -8.62
N SER A 16 -4.99 16.30 -8.94
CA SER A 16 -5.42 15.24 -8.04
C SER A 16 -6.10 14.15 -8.84
N ILE A 17 -5.80 12.88 -8.53
CA ILE A 17 -6.44 11.70 -9.11
C ILE A 17 -6.67 10.67 -8.01
N ASN A 18 -7.79 9.94 -8.03
CA ASN A 18 -7.93 8.81 -7.14
C ASN A 18 -7.28 7.55 -7.71
N GLY A 19 -6.93 6.61 -6.82
CA GLY A 19 -6.22 5.41 -7.22
C GLY A 19 -6.96 4.55 -8.24
N THR A 20 -8.31 4.49 -8.20
CA THR A 20 -9.12 3.75 -9.19
C THR A 20 -8.98 4.36 -10.57
N ALA A 21 -9.16 5.68 -10.69
CA ALA A 21 -9.05 6.38 -11.96
C ALA A 21 -7.62 6.27 -12.55
N LEU A 22 -6.59 6.38 -11.69
CA LEU A 22 -5.21 6.18 -12.13
C LEU A 22 -5.00 4.80 -12.76
N ILE A 23 -5.45 3.73 -12.09
CA ILE A 23 -5.32 2.37 -12.62
C ILE A 23 -6.12 2.18 -13.92
N GLN A 24 -7.32 2.77 -14.02
CA GLN A 24 -8.11 2.73 -15.26
C GLN A 24 -7.38 3.41 -16.42
N ASN A 25 -6.83 4.60 -16.17
CA ASN A 25 -6.05 5.33 -17.19
C ASN A 25 -4.82 4.52 -17.63
N LEU A 26 -4.07 3.94 -16.70
CA LEU A 26 -2.91 3.10 -17.03
C LEU A 26 -3.32 1.87 -17.84
N LYS A 27 -4.41 1.20 -17.46
CA LYS A 27 -4.91 0.02 -18.19
C LYS A 27 -5.39 0.36 -19.60
N SER A 28 -6.05 1.51 -19.78
CA SER A 28 -6.55 1.93 -21.11
C SER A 28 -5.43 2.21 -22.09
N GLY A 29 -4.21 2.51 -21.62
CA GLY A 29 -3.03 2.72 -22.44
C GLY A 29 -2.25 1.46 -22.80
N LEU A 30 -2.65 0.28 -22.30
CA LEU A 30 -1.95 -0.96 -22.60
C LEU A 30 -2.21 -1.41 -24.06
N PRO A 31 -1.17 -1.91 -24.76
CA PRO A 31 -1.34 -2.59 -26.04
C PRO A 31 -2.32 -3.75 -25.95
N LYS A 32 -3.03 -4.04 -27.03
CA LYS A 32 -4.03 -5.14 -27.06
C LYS A 32 -3.42 -6.51 -26.84
N GLU A 33 -2.15 -6.66 -27.19
CA GLU A 33 -1.37 -7.88 -27.04
C GLU A 33 -0.92 -8.12 -25.59
N THR A 34 -1.13 -7.15 -24.70
CA THR A 34 -0.75 -7.28 -23.29
C THR A 34 -1.71 -8.24 -22.57
N GLU A 35 -1.23 -9.41 -22.21
CA GLU A 35 -1.96 -10.36 -21.38
C GLU A 35 -1.87 -9.98 -19.91
N ILE A 36 -3.01 -9.94 -19.22
CA ILE A 36 -3.08 -9.71 -17.77
C ILE A 36 -3.61 -10.97 -17.09
N ILE A 37 -2.73 -11.72 -16.45
CA ILE A 37 -3.09 -12.91 -15.70
C ILE A 37 -3.35 -12.49 -14.24
N THR A 38 -4.59 -12.64 -13.79
CA THR A 38 -5.00 -12.33 -12.41
C THR A 38 -5.12 -13.59 -11.56
N ASN A 39 -5.09 -13.44 -10.23
CA ASN A 39 -5.21 -14.55 -9.27
C ASN A 39 -4.10 -15.62 -9.43
N HIS A 40 -2.99 -15.26 -10.03
CA HIS A 40 -1.82 -16.13 -10.19
C HIS A 40 -0.66 -15.56 -9.35
N LYS A 41 -0.24 -16.31 -8.35
CA LYS A 41 0.95 -15.98 -7.55
C LYS A 41 2.12 -16.75 -8.14
N VAL A 42 3.16 -16.04 -8.58
CA VAL A 42 4.42 -16.67 -8.99
C VAL A 42 5.14 -17.21 -7.75
N ASN A 43 5.37 -18.52 -7.72
CA ASN A 43 6.04 -19.21 -6.62
C ASN A 43 7.47 -19.63 -6.99
N ASP A 44 7.74 -19.95 -8.26
CA ASP A 44 8.99 -20.47 -8.74
C ASP A 44 9.44 -19.79 -10.04
N ILE A 45 10.73 -19.50 -10.14
CA ILE A 45 11.37 -18.95 -11.33
C ILE A 45 12.61 -19.82 -11.62
N LYS A 46 12.64 -20.44 -12.79
CA LYS A 46 13.77 -21.23 -13.27
C LYS A 46 14.37 -20.59 -14.50
N LYS A 47 15.70 -20.42 -14.52
CA LYS A 47 16.45 -19.98 -15.70
C LYS A 47 16.79 -21.19 -16.57
N ASN A 48 16.63 -21.06 -17.87
CA ASN A 48 17.07 -22.04 -18.87
C ASN A 48 17.86 -21.35 -20.00
N ALA A 49 18.21 -22.06 -21.06
CA ALA A 49 18.98 -21.52 -22.19
C ALA A 49 18.21 -20.40 -22.95
N ASP A 50 16.89 -20.46 -22.99
CA ASP A 50 16.03 -19.55 -23.77
C ASP A 50 15.45 -18.39 -22.95
N GLY A 51 15.73 -18.34 -21.64
CA GLY A 51 15.20 -17.32 -20.72
C GLY A 51 14.76 -17.89 -19.37
N PHE A 52 13.50 -17.67 -19.01
CA PHE A 52 12.93 -18.05 -17.72
C PHE A 52 11.63 -18.84 -17.89
N VAL A 53 11.38 -19.73 -16.94
CA VAL A 53 10.12 -20.45 -16.79
C VAL A 53 9.55 -20.14 -15.42
N LEU A 54 8.35 -19.55 -15.37
CA LEU A 54 7.63 -19.22 -14.16
C LEU A 54 6.55 -20.27 -13.91
N ASP A 55 6.57 -20.92 -12.74
CA ASP A 55 5.60 -21.95 -12.29
C ASP A 55 5.35 -23.07 -13.33
N ASN A 56 6.31 -23.36 -14.21
CA ASN A 56 6.18 -24.27 -15.37
C ASN A 56 5.05 -23.90 -16.36
N VAL A 57 4.58 -22.67 -16.37
CA VAL A 57 3.43 -22.22 -17.19
C VAL A 57 3.81 -21.06 -18.10
N VAL A 58 4.55 -20.05 -17.61
CA VAL A 58 4.90 -18.86 -18.37
C VAL A 58 6.36 -18.90 -18.79
N LEU A 59 6.61 -18.70 -20.09
CA LEU A 59 7.95 -18.53 -20.64
C LEU A 59 8.24 -17.04 -20.83
N ALA A 60 9.39 -16.57 -20.38
CA ALA A 60 9.79 -15.18 -20.49
C ALA A 60 11.27 -15.04 -20.85
N LYS A 61 11.63 -14.12 -21.76
CA LYS A 61 13.03 -13.80 -22.05
C LYS A 61 13.66 -12.93 -20.96
N SER A 62 12.85 -12.08 -20.34
CA SER A 62 13.24 -11.22 -19.21
C SER A 62 12.07 -11.04 -18.24
N ILE A 63 12.36 -10.66 -17.01
CA ILE A 63 11.38 -10.45 -15.96
C ILE A 63 11.57 -9.07 -15.37
N ILE A 64 10.48 -8.33 -15.16
CA ILE A 64 10.45 -7.12 -14.32
C ILE A 64 9.62 -7.41 -13.07
N ILE A 65 10.23 -7.31 -11.89
CA ILE A 65 9.54 -7.48 -10.62
C ILE A 65 9.05 -6.10 -10.15
N ALA A 66 7.71 -5.92 -10.13
CA ALA A 66 7.05 -4.68 -9.71
C ALA A 66 6.01 -4.94 -8.60
N THR A 67 6.35 -5.80 -7.64
CA THR A 67 5.46 -6.27 -6.58
C THR A 67 5.21 -5.23 -5.47
N GLY A 68 5.79 -4.04 -5.59
CA GLY A 68 5.69 -3.00 -4.58
C GLY A 68 6.27 -3.45 -3.24
N ALA A 69 5.65 -3.10 -2.14
CA ALA A 69 6.08 -3.57 -0.81
C ALA A 69 5.74 -5.07 -0.54
N GLY A 70 5.33 -5.83 -1.57
CA GLY A 70 5.01 -7.25 -1.49
C GLY A 70 3.60 -7.56 -1.04
N ALA A 71 3.38 -8.79 -0.58
CA ALA A 71 2.08 -9.20 -0.05
C ALA A 71 1.77 -8.39 1.21
N PHE A 72 0.74 -7.55 1.12
CA PHE A 72 0.31 -6.72 2.23
C PHE A 72 -0.55 -7.53 3.19
N LYS A 73 0.02 -7.88 4.34
CA LYS A 73 -0.77 -8.31 5.47
C LYS A 73 -0.96 -7.11 6.40
N PRO A 74 -2.21 -6.69 6.71
CA PRO A 74 -2.43 -5.62 7.66
C PRO A 74 -1.87 -6.01 9.04
N LYS A 75 -1.38 -5.04 9.76
CA LYS A 75 -1.09 -5.24 11.18
C LYS A 75 -2.40 -5.27 11.92
N GLU A 76 -2.73 -6.45 12.41
CA GLU A 76 -4.01 -6.71 13.08
C GLU A 76 -4.08 -6.04 14.44
N LEU A 77 -5.31 -5.81 14.89
CA LEU A 77 -5.60 -5.41 16.26
C LEU A 77 -5.18 -6.57 17.20
N PRO A 78 -4.35 -6.33 18.21
CA PRO A 78 -3.82 -7.41 19.05
C PRO A 78 -4.83 -7.84 20.15
N LEU A 79 -6.07 -8.11 19.74
CA LEU A 79 -7.17 -8.51 20.62
C LEU A 79 -7.78 -9.83 20.13
N LYS A 80 -8.30 -10.61 21.06
CA LYS A 80 -9.10 -11.79 20.74
C LYS A 80 -10.51 -11.32 20.35
N MET A 81 -10.99 -11.78 19.23
CA MET A 81 -12.28 -11.36 18.66
C MET A 81 -13.07 -12.57 18.20
N SER A 82 -14.37 -12.58 18.49
CA SER A 82 -15.32 -13.52 17.88
C SER A 82 -15.51 -13.21 16.40
N ASP A 83 -16.09 -14.14 15.63
CA ASP A 83 -16.40 -13.94 14.22
C ASP A 83 -17.35 -12.75 13.99
N GLU A 84 -18.27 -12.50 14.91
CA GLU A 84 -19.20 -11.37 14.84
C GLU A 84 -18.48 -10.03 15.02
N ILE A 85 -17.51 -9.96 15.95
CA ILE A 85 -16.68 -8.77 16.14
C ILE A 85 -15.79 -8.57 14.91
N GLN A 86 -15.17 -9.63 14.38
CA GLN A 86 -14.28 -9.56 13.22
C GLN A 86 -14.99 -8.97 11.98
N LYS A 87 -16.26 -9.23 11.77
CA LYS A 87 -17.06 -8.67 10.66
C LYS A 87 -17.19 -7.14 10.72
N ARG A 88 -16.95 -6.53 11.89
CA ARG A 88 -17.03 -5.09 12.15
C ARG A 88 -15.66 -4.42 12.28
N VAL A 89 -14.59 -5.20 12.09
CA VAL A 89 -13.20 -4.72 12.13
C VAL A 89 -12.65 -4.68 10.72
N HIS A 90 -12.38 -3.48 10.23
CA HIS A 90 -11.93 -3.26 8.87
C HIS A 90 -10.45 -2.87 8.84
N TYR A 91 -9.70 -3.51 7.97
CA TYR A 91 -8.32 -3.15 7.66
C TYR A 91 -8.20 -2.45 6.31
N PHE A 92 -9.27 -2.53 5.52
CA PHE A 92 -9.43 -1.91 4.20
C PHE A 92 -10.84 -1.38 4.09
N ILE A 93 -10.99 -0.21 3.47
CA ILE A 93 -12.29 0.37 3.13
C ILE A 93 -12.39 0.41 1.61
N LYS A 94 -13.50 -0.07 1.07
CA LYS A 94 -13.80 0.01 -0.37
C LYS A 94 -14.50 1.33 -0.69
N ASP A 95 -15.57 1.62 0.02
CA ASP A 95 -16.32 2.86 -0.12
C ASP A 95 -16.59 3.45 1.29
N PRO A 96 -16.15 4.67 1.59
CA PRO A 96 -16.47 5.33 2.85
C PRO A 96 -17.96 5.53 3.11
N LYS A 97 -18.79 5.53 2.06
CA LYS A 97 -20.26 5.67 2.17
C LYS A 97 -20.91 4.48 2.88
N ASP A 98 -20.28 3.31 2.87
CA ASP A 98 -20.78 2.12 3.59
C ASP A 98 -20.85 2.35 5.11
N PHE A 99 -20.20 3.40 5.60
CA PHE A 99 -20.16 3.78 7.03
C PHE A 99 -21.07 4.97 7.38
N ALA A 100 -21.96 5.37 6.47
CA ALA A 100 -22.81 6.55 6.66
C ALA A 100 -23.65 6.46 7.94
N ASN A 101 -23.72 7.58 8.68
CA ASN A 101 -24.48 7.76 9.93
C ASN A 101 -24.07 6.83 11.08
N GLN A 102 -22.89 6.22 11.02
CA GLN A 102 -22.38 5.32 12.06
C GLN A 102 -21.35 6.02 12.96
N LYS A 103 -21.10 5.40 14.13
CA LYS A 103 -20.01 5.75 15.05
C LYS A 103 -18.80 4.90 14.72
N ILE A 104 -17.75 5.50 14.20
CA ILE A 104 -16.58 4.79 13.71
C ILE A 104 -15.36 5.08 14.57
N GLY A 105 -14.69 4.01 15.03
CA GLY A 105 -13.37 4.10 15.65
C GLY A 105 -12.26 3.89 14.62
N VAL A 106 -11.35 4.86 14.46
CA VAL A 106 -10.15 4.73 13.61
C VAL A 106 -8.94 4.55 14.50
N PHE A 107 -8.27 3.39 14.42
CA PHE A 107 -7.10 3.06 15.22
C PHE A 107 -5.82 3.25 14.43
N GLY A 108 -5.03 4.27 14.78
CA GLY A 108 -3.78 4.60 14.12
C GLY A 108 -3.33 6.04 14.36
N GLY A 109 -2.17 6.41 13.80
CA GLY A 109 -1.65 7.77 14.00
C GLY A 109 -0.62 8.18 12.94
N GLY A 110 -0.54 7.45 11.84
CA GLY A 110 0.19 7.82 10.63
C GLY A 110 -0.73 8.38 9.56
N ASP A 111 -0.18 8.75 8.40
CA ASP A 111 -0.92 9.35 7.29
C ASP A 111 -2.17 8.59 6.90
N SER A 112 -2.09 7.25 6.78
CA SER A 112 -3.25 6.43 6.44
C SER A 112 -4.40 6.55 7.45
N ALA A 113 -4.09 6.65 8.74
CA ALA A 113 -5.12 6.81 9.78
C ALA A 113 -5.78 8.18 9.71
N LEU A 114 -4.98 9.24 9.48
CA LEU A 114 -5.48 10.61 9.34
C LEU A 114 -6.34 10.75 8.09
N ASP A 115 -5.87 10.25 6.94
CA ASP A 115 -6.60 10.28 5.67
C ASP A 115 -7.95 9.55 5.79
N LEU A 116 -7.95 8.35 6.41
CA LEU A 116 -9.17 7.57 6.63
C LEU A 116 -10.15 8.28 7.57
N ALA A 117 -9.67 8.85 8.67
CA ALA A 117 -10.52 9.56 9.61
C ALA A 117 -11.16 10.81 8.97
N ILE A 118 -10.38 11.57 8.18
CA ILE A 118 -10.86 12.75 7.45
C ILE A 118 -11.90 12.35 6.39
N GLU A 119 -11.67 11.27 5.66
CA GLU A 119 -12.58 10.82 4.61
C GLU A 119 -13.87 10.26 5.19
N LEU A 120 -13.79 9.42 6.23
CA LEU A 120 -14.96 8.88 6.92
C LEU A 120 -15.81 9.97 7.58
N ALA A 121 -15.20 11.06 8.04
CA ALA A 121 -15.92 12.18 8.65
C ALA A 121 -16.87 12.88 7.68
N ASN A 122 -16.76 12.69 6.36
CA ASN A 122 -17.75 13.19 5.41
C ASN A 122 -19.08 12.43 5.49
N TYR A 123 -19.11 11.26 6.15
CA TYR A 123 -20.28 10.36 6.17
C TYR A 123 -20.68 9.91 7.58
N ALA A 124 -19.75 9.91 8.53
CA ALA A 124 -19.90 9.27 9.83
C ALA A 124 -19.41 10.16 10.99
N ASN A 125 -19.74 9.80 12.24
CA ASN A 125 -19.09 10.33 13.43
C ASN A 125 -17.83 9.52 13.73
N VAL A 126 -16.67 10.16 13.76
CA VAL A 126 -15.39 9.48 13.85
C VAL A 126 -14.70 9.76 15.19
N LYS A 127 -14.17 8.72 15.83
CA LYS A 127 -13.17 8.86 16.88
C LYS A 127 -11.86 8.26 16.39
N ILE A 128 -10.79 9.06 16.39
CA ILE A 128 -9.45 8.57 16.07
C ILE A 128 -8.68 8.27 17.34
N ILE A 129 -8.19 7.04 17.45
CA ILE A 129 -7.52 6.53 18.64
C ILE A 129 -6.04 6.31 18.34
N HIS A 130 -5.17 6.98 19.08
CA HIS A 130 -3.74 6.85 18.94
C HIS A 130 -3.03 6.74 20.30
N ARG A 131 -1.97 5.88 20.34
CA ARG A 131 -1.22 5.61 21.57
C ARG A 131 -0.30 6.71 22.05
N ARG A 132 -0.06 7.73 21.26
CA ARG A 132 0.82 8.88 21.58
C ARG A 132 0.02 10.16 21.45
N ASN A 133 0.45 11.19 22.15
CA ASN A 133 -0.19 12.51 22.06
C ASN A 133 0.00 13.16 20.68
N GLU A 134 1.05 12.78 19.96
CA GLU A 134 1.39 13.34 18.65
C GLU A 134 1.19 12.31 17.54
N PHE A 135 0.58 12.76 16.46
CA PHE A 135 0.46 12.00 15.22
C PHE A 135 1.78 12.05 14.43
N ARG A 136 2.02 11.02 13.61
CA ARG A 136 3.20 10.93 12.73
C ARG A 136 2.91 11.32 11.29
N GLY A 137 1.67 11.62 10.97
CA GLY A 137 1.27 12.02 9.63
C GLY A 137 1.50 13.50 9.36
N LEU A 138 1.22 13.92 8.13
CA LEU A 138 1.40 15.29 7.67
C LEU A 138 0.66 16.28 8.57
N GLU A 139 1.34 17.36 8.95
CA GLU A 139 0.79 18.40 9.84
C GLU A 139 -0.50 19.01 9.26
N LEU A 140 -0.57 19.17 7.94
CA LEU A 140 -1.76 19.67 7.25
C LEU A 140 -2.98 18.78 7.53
N ASN A 141 -2.81 17.45 7.49
CA ASN A 141 -3.89 16.51 7.79
C ASN A 141 -4.28 16.55 9.27
N VAL A 142 -3.31 16.72 10.16
CA VAL A 142 -3.59 16.90 11.61
C VAL A 142 -4.41 18.16 11.86
N LYS A 143 -4.04 19.28 11.21
CA LYS A 143 -4.79 20.56 11.30
C LYS A 143 -6.22 20.39 10.76
N LYS A 144 -6.35 19.74 9.59
CA LYS A 144 -7.66 19.46 8.99
C LYS A 144 -8.51 18.58 9.90
N LEU A 145 -7.96 17.50 10.44
CA LEU A 145 -8.66 16.60 11.36
C LEU A 145 -9.22 17.35 12.58
N ARG A 146 -8.39 18.24 13.18
CA ARG A 146 -8.78 19.05 14.35
C ARG A 146 -9.87 20.09 14.06
N SER A 147 -10.06 20.48 12.82
CA SER A 147 -11.09 21.42 12.41
C SER A 147 -12.48 20.79 12.18
N LEU A 148 -12.55 19.45 12.13
CA LEU A 148 -13.80 18.73 11.89
C LEU A 148 -14.59 18.57 13.19
N THR A 149 -15.84 19.01 13.19
CA THR A 149 -16.72 19.01 14.37
C THR A 149 -17.27 17.64 14.75
N ASN A 150 -17.26 16.70 13.80
CA ASN A 150 -17.71 15.32 13.99
C ASN A 150 -16.54 14.32 14.14
N VAL A 151 -15.35 14.83 14.47
CA VAL A 151 -14.17 14.02 14.79
C VAL A 151 -13.71 14.27 16.21
N GLU A 152 -13.64 13.23 17.02
CA GLU A 152 -13.04 13.26 18.36
C GLU A 152 -11.66 12.59 18.33
N ILE A 153 -10.66 13.24 18.93
CA ILE A 153 -9.30 12.72 19.03
C ILE A 153 -9.08 12.13 20.40
N LEU A 154 -8.82 10.84 20.46
CA LEU A 154 -8.55 10.09 21.69
C LEU A 154 -7.07 9.69 21.75
N THR A 155 -6.30 10.46 22.49
CA THR A 155 -4.87 10.23 22.75
C THR A 155 -4.55 10.48 24.22
N PRO A 156 -3.59 9.83 24.80
CA PRO A 156 -2.85 8.64 24.33
C PRO A 156 -3.53 7.36 24.80
N TYR A 157 -4.12 6.60 23.90
CA TYR A 157 -4.85 5.37 24.23
C TYR A 157 -4.46 4.19 23.36
N LEU A 158 -4.52 2.98 23.97
CA LEU A 158 -4.41 1.70 23.30
C LEU A 158 -5.64 0.83 23.55
N PRO A 159 -6.15 0.09 22.58
CA PRO A 159 -7.19 -0.88 22.80
C PRO A 159 -6.65 -2.03 23.67
N LYS A 160 -7.40 -2.38 24.73
CA LYS A 160 -7.07 -3.43 25.70
C LYS A 160 -8.00 -4.62 25.60
N ASP A 161 -9.28 -4.36 25.37
CA ASP A 161 -10.33 -5.37 25.24
C ASP A 161 -11.42 -4.91 24.30
N ILE A 162 -12.15 -5.85 23.72
CA ILE A 162 -13.26 -5.61 22.81
C ILE A 162 -14.36 -6.64 23.03
N GLN A 163 -15.57 -6.18 23.17
CA GLN A 163 -16.76 -7.01 23.37
C GLN A 163 -17.90 -6.50 22.47
N LEU A 164 -18.89 -7.34 22.20
CA LEU A 164 -20.12 -6.95 21.54
C LEU A 164 -21.22 -6.80 22.58
N ILE A 165 -21.66 -5.57 22.82
CA ILE A 165 -22.70 -5.24 23.82
C ILE A 165 -23.78 -4.44 23.11
N ASN A 166 -25.04 -4.88 23.22
CA ASN A 166 -26.20 -4.19 22.61
C ASN A 166 -25.99 -3.88 21.12
N ASN A 167 -25.43 -4.82 20.37
CA ASN A 167 -25.13 -4.69 18.95
C ASN A 167 -24.09 -3.60 18.59
N GLN A 168 -23.29 -3.15 19.57
CA GLN A 168 -22.16 -2.22 19.36
C GLN A 168 -20.86 -2.85 19.88
N LEU A 169 -19.75 -2.46 19.28
CA LEU A 169 -18.42 -2.81 19.77
C LEU A 169 -18.10 -1.94 20.98
N ASP A 170 -18.07 -2.53 22.16
CA ASP A 170 -17.60 -1.89 23.39
C ASP A 170 -16.09 -2.15 23.52
N ILE A 171 -15.31 -1.10 23.50
CA ILE A 171 -13.83 -1.19 23.51
C ILE A 171 -13.30 -0.52 24.77
N THR A 172 -12.59 -1.29 25.57
CA THR A 172 -11.80 -0.76 26.65
C THR A 172 -10.51 -0.15 26.09
N LEU A 173 -10.36 1.14 26.26
CA LEU A 173 -9.16 1.90 25.90
C LEU A 173 -8.30 2.09 27.15
N LYS A 174 -7.08 1.52 27.15
CA LYS A 174 -6.09 1.74 28.20
C LYS A 174 -5.39 3.08 27.95
N GLY A 175 -5.46 4.00 28.91
CA GLY A 175 -4.67 5.21 28.92
C GLY A 175 -3.17 4.90 29.06
N MET A 176 -2.34 5.70 28.45
CA MET A 176 -0.88 5.61 28.52
C MET A 176 -0.34 6.62 29.55
N GLY A 177 0.73 6.22 30.28
CA GLY A 177 1.19 7.01 31.42
C GLY A 177 0.13 7.08 32.52
N ASP A 178 -0.13 8.26 33.03
CA ASP A 178 -1.10 8.52 34.12
C ASP A 178 -2.54 8.72 33.65
N VAL A 179 -2.83 8.51 32.36
CA VAL A 179 -4.17 8.67 31.78
C VAL A 179 -5.05 7.47 32.16
N GLN A 180 -6.23 7.76 32.71
CA GLN A 180 -7.20 6.73 33.10
C GLN A 180 -7.75 5.99 31.86
N SER A 181 -8.04 4.70 32.04
CA SER A 181 -8.72 3.90 31.02
C SER A 181 -10.19 4.34 30.87
N ARG A 182 -10.72 4.17 29.66
CA ARG A 182 -12.12 4.50 29.35
C ARG A 182 -12.76 3.46 28.44
N HIS A 183 -14.07 3.46 28.38
CA HIS A 183 -14.86 2.65 27.46
C HIS A 183 -15.40 3.51 26.34
N GLU A 184 -15.38 2.97 25.13
CA GLU A 184 -15.92 3.61 23.93
C GLU A 184 -16.73 2.62 23.12
N GLN A 185 -17.87 3.09 22.61
CA GLN A 185 -18.78 2.28 21.80
C GLN A 185 -18.77 2.72 20.35
N PHE A 186 -18.67 1.73 19.46
CA PHE A 186 -18.61 1.93 18.01
C PHE A 186 -19.55 0.95 17.30
N ASP A 187 -20.09 1.36 16.16
CA ASP A 187 -20.79 0.47 15.27
C ASP A 187 -19.79 -0.39 14.48
N GLN A 188 -18.69 0.23 14.05
CA GLN A 188 -17.58 -0.44 13.35
C GLN A 188 -16.26 0.25 13.68
N ILE A 189 -15.15 -0.45 13.43
CA ILE A 189 -13.81 0.11 13.60
C ILE A 189 -12.94 -0.13 12.37
N VAL A 190 -12.02 0.79 12.14
CA VAL A 190 -11.00 0.72 11.08
C VAL A 190 -9.62 0.74 11.70
N VAL A 191 -8.81 -0.26 11.40
CA VAL A 191 -7.45 -0.42 11.96
C VAL A 191 -6.42 -0.01 10.93
N ALA A 192 -5.78 1.12 11.15
CA ALA A 192 -4.79 1.73 10.27
C ALA A 192 -3.38 1.70 10.90
N TYR A 193 -2.96 0.53 11.37
CA TYR A 193 -1.62 0.32 11.96
C TYR A 193 -0.52 0.14 10.93
N GLY A 194 -0.88 0.21 9.65
CA GLY A 194 -0.01 -0.06 8.51
C GLY A 194 0.05 -1.56 8.19
N PHE A 195 0.96 -1.91 7.30
CA PHE A 195 1.07 -3.24 6.74
C PHE A 195 2.44 -3.85 7.08
N LYS A 196 2.49 -5.17 7.05
CA LYS A 196 3.75 -5.90 7.02
C LYS A 196 4.07 -6.16 5.55
N ALA A 197 5.08 -5.48 5.04
CA ALA A 197 5.66 -5.80 3.75
C ALA A 197 6.33 -7.18 3.84
N ASN A 198 6.11 -8.04 2.85
CA ASN A 198 6.77 -9.33 2.82
C ASN A 198 7.19 -9.70 1.39
N ASN A 199 8.40 -9.28 1.06
CA ASN A 199 9.11 -9.67 -0.17
C ASN A 199 10.11 -10.81 0.09
N ARG A 200 10.12 -11.42 1.30
CA ARG A 200 11.10 -12.45 1.65
C ARG A 200 11.05 -13.69 0.75
N PHE A 201 9.89 -13.96 0.16
CA PHE A 201 9.74 -15.06 -0.81
C PHE A 201 10.63 -14.89 -2.04
N ILE A 202 10.99 -13.64 -2.41
CA ILE A 202 11.88 -13.32 -3.53
C ILE A 202 13.30 -13.90 -3.30
N LYS A 203 13.73 -14.05 -2.04
CA LYS A 203 15.01 -14.70 -1.72
C LYS A 203 15.08 -16.15 -2.24
N ASN A 204 13.95 -16.84 -2.30
CA ASN A 204 13.91 -18.22 -2.79
C ASN A 204 14.25 -18.30 -4.28
N TRP A 205 14.19 -17.17 -5.00
CA TRP A 205 14.58 -17.06 -6.41
C TRP A 205 16.06 -16.69 -6.60
N GLY A 206 16.84 -16.59 -5.49
CA GLY A 206 18.26 -16.22 -5.52
C GLY A 206 18.51 -14.73 -5.71
N ILE A 207 17.49 -13.90 -5.60
CA ILE A 207 17.58 -12.44 -5.77
C ILE A 207 18.08 -11.80 -4.46
N GLU A 208 19.07 -10.92 -4.60
CA GLU A 208 19.65 -10.18 -3.49
C GLU A 208 18.70 -9.08 -2.98
N LEU A 209 18.55 -9.04 -1.65
CA LEU A 209 17.73 -8.04 -0.98
C LEU A 209 18.60 -7.14 -0.09
N ASN A 210 18.31 -5.84 -0.13
CA ASN A 210 18.70 -4.89 0.89
C ASN A 210 17.51 -4.69 1.86
N GLY A 211 17.57 -5.30 3.05
CA GLY A 211 16.44 -5.39 3.97
C GLY A 211 15.29 -6.23 3.40
N THR A 212 14.20 -5.60 3.01
CA THR A 212 13.01 -6.24 2.40
C THR A 212 12.85 -5.93 0.91
N ASN A 213 13.73 -5.12 0.35
CA ASN A 213 13.64 -4.61 -1.01
C ASN A 213 14.74 -5.21 -1.88
N ILE A 214 14.48 -5.34 -3.17
CA ILE A 214 15.42 -5.88 -4.16
C ILE A 214 16.54 -4.88 -4.38
N ALA A 215 17.79 -5.32 -4.19
CA ALA A 215 18.94 -4.52 -4.57
C ALA A 215 19.04 -4.47 -6.10
N VAL A 216 19.11 -3.27 -6.67
CA VAL A 216 19.26 -3.04 -8.11
C VAL A 216 20.39 -2.05 -8.38
N ASP A 217 20.99 -2.18 -9.56
CA ASP A 217 21.92 -1.21 -10.08
C ASP A 217 21.20 0.01 -10.73
N PRO A 218 21.90 1.05 -11.20
CA PRO A 218 21.28 2.20 -11.87
C PRO A 218 20.51 1.84 -13.16
N THR A 219 20.69 0.65 -13.72
CA THR A 219 19.97 0.16 -14.90
C THR A 219 18.76 -0.70 -14.52
N MET A 220 18.40 -0.73 -13.23
CA MET A 220 17.33 -1.54 -12.65
C MET A 220 17.56 -3.05 -12.74
N LYS A 221 18.79 -3.52 -13.01
CA LYS A 221 19.17 -4.94 -12.97
C LYS A 221 19.29 -5.43 -11.53
N THR A 222 18.84 -6.67 -11.30
CA THR A 222 19.15 -7.43 -10.09
C THR A 222 20.51 -8.15 -10.23
N ASN A 223 20.88 -8.91 -9.22
CA ASN A 223 22.05 -9.79 -9.30
C ASN A 223 21.90 -10.96 -10.29
N ILE A 224 20.71 -11.17 -10.86
CA ILE A 224 20.43 -12.23 -11.84
C ILE A 224 20.20 -11.62 -13.21
N ASP A 225 21.08 -11.92 -14.17
CA ASP A 225 20.95 -11.45 -15.54
C ASP A 225 19.60 -11.82 -16.16
N GLY A 226 18.93 -10.83 -16.74
CA GLY A 226 17.59 -10.94 -17.33
C GLY A 226 16.46 -10.71 -16.34
N ILE A 227 16.75 -10.51 -15.04
CA ILE A 227 15.75 -10.11 -14.04
C ILE A 227 16.01 -8.67 -13.59
N TYR A 228 14.99 -7.85 -13.69
CA TYR A 228 14.96 -6.43 -13.35
C TYR A 228 13.89 -6.18 -12.29
N ALA A 229 13.95 -5.01 -11.64
CA ALA A 229 12.89 -4.63 -10.72
C ALA A 229 12.64 -3.12 -10.78
N ALA A 230 11.41 -2.69 -10.45
CA ALA A 230 11.02 -1.28 -10.45
C ALA A 230 9.91 -1.01 -9.42
N GLY A 231 9.76 0.24 -9.02
CA GLY A 231 8.75 0.67 -8.04
C GLY A 231 9.17 0.38 -6.60
N ASP A 232 8.23 0.38 -5.67
CA ASP A 232 8.50 0.28 -4.23
C ASP A 232 9.17 -1.02 -3.76
N VAL A 233 9.36 -1.97 -4.65
CA VAL A 233 10.09 -3.22 -4.37
C VAL A 233 11.59 -3.03 -4.39
N VAL A 234 12.12 -1.96 -5.04
CA VAL A 234 13.57 -1.79 -5.24
C VAL A 234 14.22 -0.95 -4.15
N SER A 235 15.54 -1.14 -4.00
CA SER A 235 16.42 -0.38 -3.14
C SER A 235 17.71 -0.04 -3.87
N TYR A 236 18.03 1.25 -3.89
CA TYR A 236 19.31 1.81 -4.32
C TYR A 236 19.55 3.15 -3.61
N PRO A 237 20.80 3.67 -3.54
CA PRO A 237 21.10 4.94 -2.87
C PRO A 237 20.30 6.12 -3.43
N GLY A 238 19.69 6.93 -2.55
CA GLY A 238 18.93 8.12 -2.93
C GLY A 238 17.49 7.86 -3.42
N ARG A 239 17.03 6.62 -3.44
CA ARG A 239 15.65 6.29 -3.81
C ARG A 239 14.63 6.86 -2.83
N VAL A 240 13.55 7.44 -3.37
CA VAL A 240 12.36 7.87 -2.61
C VAL A 240 11.12 7.10 -3.08
N PRO A 241 10.17 6.74 -2.17
CA PRO A 241 9.00 5.93 -2.51
C PRO A 241 7.89 6.79 -3.13
N LEU A 242 8.08 7.22 -4.39
CA LEU A 242 7.12 8.00 -5.17
C LEU A 242 6.62 7.19 -6.38
N ILE A 243 5.33 7.30 -6.69
CA ILE A 243 4.71 6.66 -7.87
C ILE A 243 5.40 7.14 -9.15
N ALA A 244 5.65 8.45 -9.26
CA ALA A 244 6.31 9.03 -10.41
C ALA A 244 7.73 8.47 -10.64
N LEU A 245 8.48 8.20 -9.56
CA LEU A 245 9.80 7.58 -9.67
C LEU A 245 9.69 6.13 -10.17
N GLY A 246 8.70 5.38 -9.69
CA GLY A 246 8.46 4.01 -10.17
C GLY A 246 8.18 3.94 -11.66
N PHE A 247 7.52 4.94 -12.25
CA PHE A 247 7.36 5.03 -13.71
C PHE A 247 8.69 5.24 -14.42
N GLY A 248 9.56 6.11 -13.91
CA GLY A 248 10.91 6.31 -14.45
C GLY A 248 11.76 5.06 -14.35
N GLU A 249 11.74 4.38 -13.20
CA GLU A 249 12.43 3.10 -12.97
C GLU A 249 11.98 2.02 -13.98
N ALA A 250 10.67 1.93 -14.26
CA ALA A 250 10.13 1.00 -15.25
C ALA A 250 10.66 1.30 -16.68
N GLN A 251 10.76 2.59 -17.06
CA GLN A 251 11.35 2.97 -18.35
C GLN A 251 12.84 2.60 -18.46
N ILE A 252 13.60 2.80 -17.39
CA ILE A 252 15.01 2.39 -17.33
C ILE A 252 15.12 0.87 -17.48
N ALA A 253 14.32 0.10 -16.74
CA ALA A 253 14.31 -1.36 -16.81
C ALA A 253 14.00 -1.86 -18.23
N ILE A 254 12.96 -1.33 -18.88
CA ILE A 254 12.57 -1.70 -20.25
C ILE A 254 13.70 -1.36 -21.23
N THR A 255 14.30 -0.18 -21.13
CA THR A 255 15.43 0.22 -21.98
C THR A 255 16.61 -0.72 -21.81
N SER A 256 16.90 -1.13 -20.58
CA SER A 256 17.97 -2.07 -20.28
C SER A 256 17.69 -3.47 -20.85
N ILE A 257 16.46 -3.96 -20.71
CA ILE A 257 16.01 -5.21 -21.32
C ILE A 257 16.19 -5.20 -22.85
N MET A 258 15.77 -4.11 -23.48
CA MET A 258 15.86 -3.99 -24.93
C MET A 258 17.31 -4.00 -25.41
N ARG A 259 18.23 -3.37 -24.69
CA ARG A 259 19.66 -3.40 -24.99
C ARG A 259 20.26 -4.79 -24.81
N ASP A 260 19.83 -5.52 -23.78
CA ASP A 260 20.33 -6.85 -23.48
C ASP A 260 19.80 -7.91 -24.47
N LEU A 261 18.52 -7.82 -24.85
CA LEU A 261 17.90 -8.78 -25.78
C LEU A 261 18.18 -8.48 -27.26
N PHE A 262 18.45 -7.24 -27.62
CA PHE A 262 18.65 -6.79 -29.00
C PHE A 262 19.85 -5.85 -29.11
N PRO A 263 21.07 -6.32 -28.79
CA PRO A 263 22.27 -5.49 -28.76
C PRO A 263 22.62 -4.90 -30.12
N GLU A 264 22.16 -5.54 -31.21
CA GLU A 264 22.33 -5.08 -32.58
C GLU A 264 21.40 -3.92 -32.97
N LYS A 265 20.35 -3.63 -32.19
CA LYS A 265 19.39 -2.59 -32.49
C LYS A 265 19.79 -1.26 -31.85
N THR A 266 19.89 -0.22 -32.65
CA THR A 266 19.98 1.15 -32.13
C THR A 266 18.63 1.56 -31.57
N LEU A 267 18.54 1.66 -30.24
CA LEU A 267 17.33 2.18 -29.61
C LEU A 267 17.28 3.70 -29.79
N THR A 268 16.40 4.16 -30.65
CA THR A 268 16.12 5.58 -30.80
C THR A 268 15.15 6.00 -29.71
N ILE A 269 15.68 6.57 -28.62
CA ILE A 269 14.86 7.17 -27.58
C ILE A 269 14.61 8.61 -28.02
N HIS A 270 13.43 8.90 -28.55
CA HIS A 270 13.01 10.26 -28.85
C HIS A 270 12.33 10.86 -27.62
N SER A 271 12.85 11.98 -27.12
CA SER A 271 11.99 12.92 -26.44
C SER A 271 11.21 13.64 -27.54
N THR A 272 9.90 13.58 -27.51
CA THR A 272 9.08 14.50 -28.31
C THR A 272 9.42 15.91 -27.87
N SER A 273 10.25 16.59 -28.65
CA SER A 273 10.40 18.03 -28.51
C SER A 273 9.07 18.66 -28.92
N ILE A 274 8.43 19.30 -27.96
CA ILE A 274 7.30 20.20 -28.26
C ILE A 274 7.85 21.48 -28.85
#